data_26238dcc323277314a3479d125be3b62
#
_entry.id   26238dcc323277314a3479d125be3b62
#
_cell.length_a   1.000
_cell.length_b   1.000
_cell.length_c   1.000
_cell.angle_alpha   90.00
_cell.angle_beta   90.00
_cell.angle_gamma   90.00
#
_symmetry.space_group_name_H-M   'P 1'
#
loop_
_entity.id
_entity.type
_entity.pdbx_description
1 polymer ?
#
loop_
_entity_poly.entity_id
_entity_poly.type
_entity_poly.pdbx_seq_one_letter_code
_entity_poly.pdbx_strand_id
1 'polypeptide(L)'
;MIYAVGIGPGDPDMLPHKTVLLLKEADVISGFETVLNLAEKHFNPNATRVSMGYKDQSEKLEQVGKYSREGKVCVVCFMGDVNFSGYEYLERIHNDCHEPDPIIIPGISSAQMAASKTLTAFETSEFLTFHKRGDISKDKEFLVSALKLGKAAIVIPLPWDFMPAEISRYLIEQGIPPKTEVNVFEHLTWPEEKSYSRT
;
A
#
# COMPACT_ATOMS: atom_id res chain seq x y z
N MET A 1 -21.77 4.60 6.20
CA MET A 1 -20.81 5.34 5.35
C MET A 1 -19.42 4.74 5.55
N ILE A 2 -18.69 4.44 4.46
CA ILE A 2 -17.35 3.81 4.52
C ILE A 2 -16.29 4.78 4.03
N TYR A 3 -15.21 4.92 4.79
CA TYR A 3 -13.98 5.62 4.41
C TYR A 3 -12.86 4.59 4.21
N ALA A 4 -12.17 4.66 3.08
CA ALA A 4 -10.92 3.94 2.82
C ALA A 4 -9.77 4.92 3.05
N VAL A 5 -8.94 4.69 4.05
CA VAL A 5 -7.93 5.67 4.49
C VAL A 5 -6.51 5.10 4.44
N GLY A 6 -5.58 5.85 3.87
CA GLY A 6 -4.16 5.55 3.99
C GLY A 6 -3.64 5.97 5.37
N ILE A 7 -2.88 5.09 6.02
CA ILE A 7 -2.29 5.37 7.34
C ILE A 7 -0.81 5.71 7.29
N GLY A 8 -0.26 5.90 6.09
CA GLY A 8 1.16 6.15 5.94
C GLY A 8 2.03 4.88 5.89
N PRO A 9 3.34 5.04 5.66
CA PRO A 9 4.24 3.95 5.31
C PRO A 9 4.75 3.12 6.50
N GLY A 10 4.55 3.58 7.72
CA GLY A 10 5.01 2.90 8.94
C GLY A 10 5.29 3.83 10.11
N ASP A 11 5.86 4.99 9.86
CA ASP A 11 6.05 6.04 10.89
C ASP A 11 4.69 6.61 11.30
N PRO A 12 4.30 6.50 12.58
CA PRO A 12 3.02 7.00 13.07
C PRO A 12 2.86 8.53 12.99
N ASP A 13 3.94 9.27 12.81
CA ASP A 13 3.88 10.72 12.63
C ASP A 13 3.60 11.12 11.16
N MET A 14 3.60 10.13 10.26
CA MET A 14 3.24 10.29 8.84
C MET A 14 1.77 9.99 8.53
N LEU A 15 0.92 9.79 9.54
CA LEU A 15 -0.52 9.66 9.31
C LEU A 15 -1.11 11.00 8.84
N PRO A 16 -1.91 11.02 7.78
CA PRO A 16 -2.62 12.24 7.39
C PRO A 16 -3.54 12.73 8.52
N HIS A 17 -3.52 14.02 8.79
CA HIS A 17 -4.35 14.60 9.85
C HIS A 17 -5.84 14.27 9.67
N LYS A 18 -6.34 14.26 8.43
CA LYS A 18 -7.73 13.87 8.13
C LYS A 18 -8.02 12.43 8.54
N THR A 19 -7.08 11.51 8.32
CA THR A 19 -7.19 10.11 8.78
C THR A 19 -7.27 10.03 10.29
N VAL A 20 -6.44 10.79 11.01
CA VAL A 20 -6.47 10.84 12.49
C VAL A 20 -7.82 11.30 13.01
N LEU A 21 -8.42 12.34 12.41
CA LEU A 21 -9.75 12.82 12.79
C LEU A 21 -10.84 11.76 12.55
N LEU A 22 -10.81 11.11 11.40
CA LEU A 22 -11.76 10.04 11.08
C LEU A 22 -11.65 8.86 12.04
N LEU A 23 -10.45 8.44 12.40
CA LEU A 23 -10.23 7.34 13.36
C LEU A 23 -10.78 7.68 14.77
N LYS A 24 -10.72 8.95 15.18
CA LYS A 24 -11.27 9.41 16.46
C LYS A 24 -12.80 9.45 16.48
N GLU A 25 -13.44 9.61 15.33
CA GLU A 25 -14.90 9.73 15.19
C GLU A 25 -15.55 8.43 14.71
N ALA A 26 -14.76 7.44 14.29
CA ALA A 26 -15.27 6.18 13.75
C ALA A 26 -16.05 5.36 14.79
N ASP A 27 -17.15 4.76 14.36
CA ASP A 27 -17.87 3.72 15.11
C ASP A 27 -17.28 2.33 14.89
N VAL A 28 -16.69 2.13 13.69
CA VAL A 28 -16.08 0.85 13.27
C VAL A 28 -14.75 1.15 12.59
N ILE A 29 -13.70 0.46 13.02
CA ILE A 29 -12.36 0.56 12.42
C ILE A 29 -11.92 -0.83 11.97
N SER A 30 -11.57 -0.95 10.70
CA SER A 30 -11.25 -2.23 10.07
C SER A 30 -9.93 -2.17 9.29
N GLY A 31 -9.27 -3.30 9.16
CA GLY A 31 -8.03 -3.45 8.40
C GLY A 31 -7.25 -4.70 8.82
N PHE A 32 -6.09 -4.89 8.20
CA PHE A 32 -5.16 -5.92 8.66
C PHE A 32 -4.61 -5.57 10.04
N GLU A 33 -4.37 -6.58 10.85
CA GLU A 33 -3.90 -6.41 12.24
C GLU A 33 -2.66 -5.50 12.34
N THR A 34 -1.66 -5.74 11.50
CA THR A 34 -0.43 -4.93 11.45
C THR A 34 -0.68 -3.47 11.10
N VAL A 35 -1.66 -3.20 10.23
CA VAL A 35 -2.08 -1.86 9.83
C VAL A 35 -2.81 -1.16 10.98
N LEU A 36 -3.72 -1.87 11.64
CA LEU A 36 -4.48 -1.34 12.76
C LEU A 36 -3.57 -0.95 13.95
N ASN A 37 -2.57 -1.80 14.25
CA ASN A 37 -1.65 -1.55 15.36
C ASN A 37 -0.84 -0.26 15.19
N LEU A 38 -0.50 0.13 13.97
CA LEU A 38 0.21 1.40 13.69
C LEU A 38 -0.61 2.65 14.04
N ALA A 39 -1.92 2.57 13.87
CA ALA A 39 -2.82 3.72 14.06
C ALA A 39 -3.61 3.67 15.37
N GLU A 40 -3.44 2.61 16.18
CA GLU A 40 -4.27 2.31 17.36
C GLU A 40 -4.36 3.46 18.37
N LYS A 41 -3.28 4.20 18.57
CA LYS A 41 -3.25 5.37 19.48
C LYS A 41 -4.24 6.47 19.11
N HIS A 42 -4.76 6.44 17.88
CA HIS A 42 -5.71 7.43 17.36
C HIS A 42 -7.16 6.94 17.30
N PHE A 43 -7.41 5.69 17.69
CA PHE A 43 -8.75 5.12 17.60
C PHE A 43 -9.70 5.74 18.61
N ASN A 44 -10.95 5.87 18.20
CA ASN A 44 -12.05 6.05 19.15
C ASN A 44 -12.08 4.84 20.09
N PRO A 45 -11.95 5.03 21.42
CA PRO A 45 -11.93 3.92 22.36
C PRO A 45 -13.23 3.10 22.40
N ASN A 46 -14.32 3.67 21.88
CA ASN A 46 -15.61 2.99 21.77
C ASN A 46 -15.85 2.34 20.40
N ALA A 47 -14.92 2.49 19.46
CA ALA A 47 -15.06 1.90 18.14
C ALA A 47 -14.99 0.37 18.17
N THR A 48 -15.83 -0.26 17.37
CA THR A 48 -15.72 -1.70 17.10
C THR A 48 -14.51 -1.96 16.20
N ARG A 49 -13.52 -2.72 16.69
CA ARG A 49 -12.36 -3.14 15.89
C ARG A 49 -12.72 -4.40 15.10
N VAL A 50 -12.60 -4.35 13.79
CA VAL A 50 -12.79 -5.49 12.88
C VAL A 50 -11.47 -5.80 12.20
N SER A 51 -10.63 -6.59 12.85
CA SER A 51 -9.38 -7.06 12.29
C SER A 51 -9.63 -8.18 11.28
N MET A 52 -8.83 -8.23 10.21
CA MET A 52 -8.92 -9.23 9.17
C MET A 52 -7.55 -9.78 8.77
N GLY A 53 -7.55 -11.00 8.27
CA GLY A 53 -6.42 -11.64 7.62
C GLY A 53 -6.72 -11.94 6.15
N TYR A 54 -5.80 -12.61 5.47
CA TYR A 54 -5.97 -12.93 4.04
C TYR A 54 -7.10 -13.94 3.77
N LYS A 55 -7.52 -14.74 4.75
CA LYS A 55 -8.50 -15.82 4.55
C LYS A 55 -9.94 -15.41 4.86
N ASP A 56 -10.12 -14.38 5.68
CA ASP A 56 -11.44 -13.96 6.19
C ASP A 56 -11.83 -12.54 5.74
N GLN A 57 -11.11 -11.95 4.79
CA GLN A 57 -11.34 -10.60 4.30
C GLN A 57 -12.80 -10.37 3.88
N SER A 58 -13.36 -11.24 3.04
CA SER A 58 -14.72 -11.08 2.52
C SER A 58 -15.75 -11.10 3.65
N GLU A 59 -15.63 -12.04 4.61
CA GLU A 59 -16.50 -12.10 5.78
C GLU A 59 -16.44 -10.81 6.62
N LYS A 60 -15.22 -10.33 6.88
CA LYS A 60 -15.01 -9.12 7.68
C LYS A 60 -15.49 -7.86 6.98
N LEU A 61 -15.29 -7.77 5.66
CA LEU A 61 -15.81 -6.65 4.86
C LEU A 61 -17.34 -6.67 4.77
N GLU A 62 -17.97 -7.84 4.64
CA GLU A 62 -19.42 -7.96 4.73
C GLU A 62 -19.95 -7.44 6.08
N GLN A 63 -19.24 -7.76 7.17
CA GLN A 63 -19.56 -7.23 8.51
C GLN A 63 -19.45 -5.70 8.54
N VAL A 64 -18.41 -5.12 7.96
CA VAL A 64 -18.23 -3.66 7.84
C VAL A 64 -19.42 -3.05 7.05
N GLY A 65 -19.80 -3.66 5.93
CA GLY A 65 -20.95 -3.24 5.14
C GLY A 65 -22.27 -3.25 5.94
N LYS A 66 -22.48 -4.26 6.78
CA LYS A 66 -23.66 -4.29 7.67
C LYS A 66 -23.68 -3.10 8.62
N TYR A 67 -22.55 -2.79 9.26
CA TYR A 67 -22.44 -1.62 10.14
C TYR A 67 -22.69 -0.31 9.39
N SER A 68 -22.18 -0.19 8.16
CA SER A 68 -22.42 0.99 7.32
C SER A 68 -23.91 1.18 7.04
N ARG A 69 -24.63 0.12 6.69
CA ARG A 69 -26.09 0.15 6.47
C ARG A 69 -26.91 0.47 7.72
N GLU A 70 -26.37 0.18 8.91
CA GLU A 70 -26.91 0.61 10.20
C GLU A 70 -26.66 2.10 10.51
N GLY A 71 -26.05 2.84 9.58
CA GLY A 71 -25.76 4.26 9.72
C GLY A 71 -24.44 4.59 10.44
N LYS A 72 -23.62 3.58 10.74
CA LYS A 72 -22.32 3.76 11.42
C LYS A 72 -21.28 4.34 10.48
N VAL A 73 -20.37 5.11 11.05
CA VAL A 73 -19.15 5.60 10.39
C VAL A 73 -18.10 4.50 10.44
N CYS A 74 -17.79 3.91 9.28
CA CYS A 74 -16.81 2.82 9.15
C CYS A 74 -15.54 3.34 8.49
N VAL A 75 -14.37 3.06 9.07
CA VAL A 75 -13.05 3.41 8.54
C VAL A 75 -12.28 2.14 8.25
N VAL A 76 -11.89 1.94 6.99
CA VAL A 76 -11.07 0.82 6.54
C VAL A 76 -9.65 1.34 6.28
N CYS A 77 -8.68 0.82 7.03
CA CYS A 77 -7.29 1.28 7.03
C CYS A 77 -6.43 0.51 6.02
N PHE A 78 -5.62 1.26 5.27
CA PHE A 78 -4.65 0.77 4.30
C PHE A 78 -3.24 1.16 4.72
N MET A 79 -2.29 0.24 4.58
CA MET A 79 -0.87 0.59 4.68
C MET A 79 -0.50 1.55 3.54
N GLY A 80 0.28 2.58 3.85
CA GLY A 80 0.73 3.55 2.85
C GLY A 80 -0.41 4.42 2.31
N ASP A 81 -0.58 4.39 1.00
CA ASP A 81 -1.61 5.09 0.25
C ASP A 81 -2.63 4.12 -0.36
N VAL A 82 -3.90 4.48 -0.32
CA VAL A 82 -5.00 3.66 -0.86
C VAL A 82 -4.86 3.45 -2.37
N ASN A 83 -4.33 4.46 -3.10
CA ASN A 83 -4.27 4.45 -4.55
C ASN A 83 -3.03 3.78 -5.12
N PHE A 84 -2.07 3.37 -4.28
CA PHE A 84 -0.88 2.67 -4.73
C PHE A 84 -0.78 1.28 -4.08
N SER A 85 -0.86 0.24 -4.90
CA SER A 85 -0.89 -1.18 -4.48
C SER A 85 -2.11 -1.59 -3.64
N GLY A 86 -3.12 -0.71 -3.51
CA GLY A 86 -4.34 -0.95 -2.74
C GLY A 86 -5.57 -1.34 -3.58
N TYR A 87 -5.45 -1.37 -4.93
CA TYR A 87 -6.59 -1.52 -5.84
C TYR A 87 -7.42 -2.80 -5.58
N GLU A 88 -6.78 -3.95 -5.44
CA GLU A 88 -7.49 -5.21 -5.18
C GLU A 88 -8.27 -5.20 -3.86
N TYR A 89 -7.78 -4.47 -2.87
CA TYR A 89 -8.49 -4.32 -1.60
C TYR A 89 -9.66 -3.34 -1.72
N LEU A 90 -9.53 -2.28 -2.54
CA LEU A 90 -10.66 -1.40 -2.87
C LEU A 90 -11.76 -2.15 -3.61
N GLU A 91 -11.42 -2.98 -4.59
CA GLU A 91 -12.42 -3.82 -5.28
C GLU A 91 -13.16 -4.74 -4.31
N ARG A 92 -12.46 -5.30 -3.31
CA ARG A 92 -13.10 -6.12 -2.27
C ARG A 92 -14.02 -5.30 -1.40
N ILE A 93 -13.64 -4.09 -1.00
CA ILE A 93 -14.53 -3.21 -0.25
C ILE A 93 -15.80 -2.95 -1.04
N HIS A 94 -15.69 -2.61 -2.32
CA HIS A 94 -16.84 -2.39 -3.19
C HIS A 94 -17.75 -3.65 -3.26
N ASN A 95 -17.15 -4.81 -3.54
CA ASN A 95 -17.89 -6.05 -3.77
C ASN A 95 -18.46 -6.65 -2.49
N ASP A 96 -17.66 -6.72 -1.42
CA ASP A 96 -18.00 -7.48 -0.22
C ASP A 96 -18.78 -6.66 0.80
N CYS A 97 -18.62 -5.33 0.83
CA CYS A 97 -19.45 -4.48 1.70
C CYS A 97 -20.87 -4.24 1.13
N HIS A 98 -21.09 -4.48 -0.15
CA HIS A 98 -22.37 -4.23 -0.84
C HIS A 98 -22.87 -2.79 -0.68
N GLU A 99 -21.94 -1.85 -0.71
CA GLU A 99 -22.17 -0.42 -0.52
C GLU A 99 -21.62 0.36 -1.73
N PRO A 100 -22.06 1.60 -1.95
CA PRO A 100 -21.42 2.50 -2.89
C PRO A 100 -19.93 2.64 -2.61
N ASP A 101 -19.17 3.15 -3.58
CA ASP A 101 -17.74 3.34 -3.46
C ASP A 101 -17.37 4.07 -2.17
N PRO A 102 -16.32 3.62 -1.47
CA PRO A 102 -15.88 4.26 -0.25
C PRO A 102 -15.31 5.67 -0.54
N ILE A 103 -15.40 6.55 0.45
CA ILE A 103 -14.72 7.85 0.39
C ILE A 103 -13.23 7.61 0.64
N ILE A 104 -12.40 7.90 -0.37
CA ILE A 104 -10.95 7.67 -0.30
C ILE A 104 -10.26 8.86 0.35
N ILE A 105 -9.45 8.59 1.36
CA ILE A 105 -8.51 9.54 1.95
C ILE A 105 -7.10 9.03 1.68
N PRO A 106 -6.32 9.69 0.82
CA PRO A 106 -4.97 9.26 0.47
C PRO A 106 -4.02 9.29 1.67
N GLY A 107 -2.97 8.50 1.60
CA GLY A 107 -1.90 8.46 2.58
C GLY A 107 -0.53 8.71 1.94
N ILE A 108 0.52 8.68 2.75
CA ILE A 108 1.89 8.70 2.26
C ILE A 108 2.30 7.26 1.92
N SER A 109 2.65 7.01 0.66
CA SER A 109 3.12 5.72 0.20
C SER A 109 4.60 5.49 0.54
N SER A 110 4.99 4.23 0.78
CA SER A 110 6.41 3.84 0.82
C SER A 110 7.15 4.17 -0.48
N ALA A 111 6.47 4.17 -1.61
CA ALA A 111 7.05 4.60 -2.89
C ALA A 111 7.43 6.09 -2.89
N GLN A 112 6.62 6.97 -2.28
CA GLN A 112 6.97 8.38 -2.08
C GLN A 112 8.19 8.54 -1.17
N MET A 113 8.27 7.72 -0.12
CA MET A 113 9.41 7.73 0.79
C MET A 113 10.69 7.24 0.11
N ALA A 114 10.61 6.20 -0.72
CA ALA A 114 11.73 5.73 -1.52
C ALA A 114 12.23 6.82 -2.48
N ALA A 115 11.32 7.49 -3.20
CA ALA A 115 11.65 8.60 -4.08
C ALA A 115 12.37 9.74 -3.33
N SER A 116 11.88 10.10 -2.14
CA SER A 116 12.49 11.14 -1.30
C SER A 116 13.91 10.77 -0.87
N LYS A 117 14.15 9.50 -0.49
CA LYS A 117 15.48 9.03 -0.07
C LYS A 117 16.49 8.94 -1.21
N THR A 118 16.01 8.70 -2.43
CA THR A 118 16.87 8.60 -3.62
C THR A 118 16.93 9.89 -4.43
N LEU A 119 16.28 10.97 -3.98
CA LEU A 119 16.14 12.24 -4.70
C LEU A 119 15.58 12.04 -6.12
N THR A 120 14.68 11.07 -6.27
CA THR A 120 14.09 10.70 -7.56
C THR A 120 12.83 11.53 -7.81
N ALA A 121 12.80 12.28 -8.92
CA ALA A 121 11.64 13.07 -9.30
C ALA A 121 10.52 12.18 -9.85
N PHE A 122 9.27 12.44 -9.48
CA PHE A 122 8.11 11.67 -9.94
C PHE A 122 7.91 11.80 -11.45
N GLU A 123 8.17 12.99 -12.01
CA GLU A 123 7.99 13.30 -13.42
C GLU A 123 8.90 12.48 -14.35
N THR A 124 10.03 11.98 -13.82
CA THR A 124 10.99 11.16 -14.56
C THR A 124 10.99 9.70 -14.13
N SER A 125 9.97 9.28 -13.38
CA SER A 125 9.87 7.95 -12.79
C SER A 125 8.63 7.21 -13.25
N GLU A 126 8.69 5.88 -13.14
CA GLU A 126 7.53 5.01 -13.22
C GLU A 126 7.30 4.31 -11.88
N PHE A 127 6.05 4.23 -11.48
CA PHE A 127 5.62 3.56 -10.25
C PHE A 127 4.96 2.24 -10.60
N LEU A 128 5.50 1.15 -10.09
CA LEU A 128 5.08 -0.20 -10.43
C LEU A 128 4.82 -1.02 -9.16
N THR A 129 3.76 -1.80 -9.19
CA THR A 129 3.53 -2.83 -8.18
C THR A 129 3.42 -4.20 -8.82
N PHE A 130 4.24 -5.13 -8.36
CA PHE A 130 4.09 -6.56 -8.62
C PHE A 130 3.29 -7.25 -7.52
N HIS A 131 3.00 -6.54 -6.42
CA HIS A 131 2.21 -7.06 -5.30
C HIS A 131 0.72 -7.09 -5.68
N LYS A 132 0.38 -7.94 -6.63
CA LYS A 132 -0.98 -8.16 -7.15
C LYS A 132 -1.16 -9.63 -7.50
N ARG A 133 -2.41 -10.05 -7.71
CA ARG A 133 -2.75 -11.40 -8.17
C ARG A 133 -2.64 -11.52 -9.69
N GLY A 134 -2.43 -12.74 -10.14
CA GLY A 134 -2.44 -13.07 -11.57
C GLY A 134 -1.11 -12.85 -12.27
N ASP A 135 -1.17 -12.70 -13.60
CA ASP A 135 0.00 -12.59 -14.45
C ASP A 135 0.63 -11.19 -14.38
N ILE A 136 1.93 -11.15 -14.12
CA ILE A 136 2.73 -9.92 -14.05
C ILE A 136 3.65 -9.74 -15.27
N SER A 137 3.49 -10.53 -16.32
CA SER A 137 4.39 -10.52 -17.50
C SER A 137 4.42 -9.16 -18.17
N LYS A 138 3.26 -8.54 -18.36
CA LYS A 138 3.15 -7.20 -18.97
C LYS A 138 3.81 -6.11 -18.12
N ASP A 139 3.71 -6.22 -16.80
CA ASP A 139 4.36 -5.25 -15.90
C ASP A 139 5.88 -5.42 -15.91
N LYS A 140 6.38 -6.64 -16.03
CA LYS A 140 7.82 -6.92 -16.24
C LYS A 140 8.33 -6.31 -17.54
N GLU A 141 7.60 -6.47 -18.64
CA GLU A 141 7.93 -5.85 -19.94
C GLU A 141 7.90 -4.32 -19.85
N PHE A 142 6.91 -3.77 -19.15
CA PHE A 142 6.80 -2.33 -18.93
C PHE A 142 7.97 -1.79 -18.10
N LEU A 143 8.38 -2.49 -17.05
CA LEU A 143 9.56 -2.14 -16.25
C LEU A 143 10.83 -2.04 -17.12
N VAL A 144 11.08 -3.05 -17.97
CA VAL A 144 12.22 -3.05 -18.90
C VAL A 144 12.14 -1.86 -19.86
N SER A 145 10.96 -1.60 -20.42
CA SER A 145 10.74 -0.49 -21.35
C SER A 145 10.99 0.87 -20.71
N ALA A 146 10.50 1.09 -19.49
CA ALA A 146 10.73 2.32 -18.74
C ALA A 146 12.21 2.58 -18.49
N LEU A 147 12.95 1.56 -18.05
CA LEU A 147 14.40 1.68 -17.80
C LEU A 147 15.18 1.93 -19.10
N LYS A 148 14.81 1.29 -20.22
CA LYS A 148 15.43 1.54 -21.55
C LYS A 148 15.15 2.96 -22.06
N LEU A 149 14.07 3.59 -21.63
CA LEU A 149 13.76 5.00 -21.91
C LEU A 149 14.49 5.97 -20.96
N GLY A 150 15.33 5.47 -20.07
CA GLY A 150 16.09 6.28 -19.11
C GLY A 150 15.27 6.79 -17.93
N LYS A 151 14.09 6.22 -17.68
CA LYS A 151 13.30 6.57 -16.50
C LYS A 151 13.79 5.80 -15.26
N ALA A 152 13.64 6.39 -14.09
CA ALA A 152 13.74 5.66 -12.85
C ALA A 152 12.47 4.79 -12.66
N ALA A 153 12.61 3.66 -11.98
CA ALA A 153 11.47 2.81 -11.62
C ALA A 153 11.41 2.61 -10.10
N ILE A 154 10.26 2.91 -9.51
CA ILE A 154 9.99 2.68 -8.10
C ILE A 154 9.03 1.49 -8.02
N VAL A 155 9.48 0.41 -7.41
CA VAL A 155 8.86 -0.91 -7.55
C VAL A 155 8.48 -1.49 -6.18
N ILE A 156 7.24 -1.93 -6.04
CA ILE A 156 6.84 -2.84 -4.96
C ILE A 156 6.97 -4.27 -5.48
N PRO A 157 7.83 -5.11 -4.90
CA PRO A 157 8.05 -6.48 -5.36
C PRO A 157 6.87 -7.40 -5.08
N LEU A 158 6.82 -8.55 -5.76
CA LEU A 158 5.91 -9.64 -5.42
C LEU A 158 6.58 -10.51 -4.34
N PRO A 159 6.00 -10.59 -3.14
CA PRO A 159 6.57 -11.38 -2.06
C PRO A 159 6.84 -12.84 -2.47
N TRP A 160 8.02 -13.34 -2.10
CA TRP A 160 8.54 -14.72 -2.32
C TRP A 160 8.75 -15.15 -3.77
N ASP A 161 8.27 -14.38 -4.77
CA ASP A 161 8.31 -14.80 -6.17
C ASP A 161 9.17 -13.87 -7.04
N PHE A 162 8.96 -12.56 -6.96
CA PHE A 162 9.70 -11.58 -7.75
C PHE A 162 10.26 -10.47 -6.87
N MET A 163 11.21 -10.87 -6.02
CA MET A 163 11.93 -10.02 -5.06
C MET A 163 13.10 -9.29 -5.72
N PRO A 164 13.81 -8.37 -5.06
CA PRO A 164 14.87 -7.56 -5.66
C PRO A 164 15.94 -8.36 -6.39
N ALA A 165 16.32 -9.54 -5.91
CA ALA A 165 17.30 -10.40 -6.58
C ALA A 165 16.77 -10.97 -7.91
N GLU A 166 15.52 -11.43 -7.94
CA GLU A 166 14.84 -11.93 -9.14
C GLU A 166 14.61 -10.80 -10.14
N ILE A 167 14.20 -9.61 -9.66
CA ILE A 167 14.05 -8.41 -10.49
C ILE A 167 15.38 -8.07 -11.17
N SER A 168 16.48 -8.00 -10.40
CA SER A 168 17.79 -7.66 -10.93
C SER A 168 18.27 -8.68 -11.97
N ARG A 169 18.10 -9.98 -11.71
CA ARG A 169 18.44 -11.04 -12.66
C ARG A 169 17.65 -10.91 -13.95
N TYR A 170 16.33 -10.76 -13.84
CA TYR A 170 15.46 -10.57 -15.00
C TYR A 170 15.85 -9.34 -15.83
N LEU A 171 16.14 -8.21 -15.20
CA LEU A 171 16.55 -6.98 -15.89
C LEU A 171 17.85 -7.17 -16.67
N ILE A 172 18.86 -7.85 -16.09
CA ILE A 172 20.12 -8.17 -16.77
C ILE A 172 19.86 -9.08 -17.99
N GLU A 173 19.02 -10.10 -17.85
CA GLU A 173 18.63 -11.00 -18.95
C GLU A 173 17.92 -10.24 -20.08
N GLN A 174 17.19 -9.15 -19.76
CA GLN A 174 16.54 -8.28 -20.73
C GLN A 174 17.45 -7.18 -21.30
N GLY A 175 18.75 -7.21 -20.97
CA GLY A 175 19.75 -6.31 -21.50
C GLY A 175 19.88 -4.95 -20.77
N ILE A 176 19.35 -4.83 -19.58
CA ILE A 176 19.66 -3.69 -18.69
C ILE A 176 21.10 -3.85 -18.18
N PRO A 177 21.93 -2.80 -18.24
CA PRO A 177 23.32 -2.89 -17.83
C PRO A 177 23.48 -3.38 -16.37
N PRO A 178 24.40 -4.34 -16.09
CA PRO A 178 24.61 -4.85 -14.72
C PRO A 178 25.07 -3.81 -13.70
N LYS A 179 25.55 -2.66 -14.18
CA LYS A 179 25.97 -1.53 -13.35
C LYS A 179 24.85 -0.50 -13.12
N THR A 180 23.60 -0.81 -13.50
CA THR A 180 22.47 0.05 -13.18
C THR A 180 22.31 0.16 -11.67
N GLU A 181 22.23 1.38 -11.17
CA GLU A 181 22.02 1.62 -9.74
C GLU A 181 20.71 1.05 -9.25
N VAL A 182 20.76 0.33 -8.14
CA VAL A 182 19.58 -0.23 -7.47
C VAL A 182 19.63 0.12 -5.98
N ASN A 183 18.56 0.71 -5.49
CA ASN A 183 18.34 0.98 -4.07
C ASN A 183 17.20 0.08 -3.57
N VAL A 184 17.45 -0.68 -2.51
CA VAL A 184 16.46 -1.56 -1.87
C VAL A 184 16.20 -1.06 -0.46
N PHE A 185 14.93 -0.94 -0.10
CA PHE A 185 14.49 -0.54 1.22
C PHE A 185 13.64 -1.63 1.84
N GLU A 186 13.92 -1.99 3.08
CA GLU A 186 13.13 -2.89 3.92
C GLU A 186 12.58 -2.11 5.11
N HIS A 187 11.34 -2.35 5.50
CA HIS A 187 10.68 -1.68 6.62
C HIS A 187 10.82 -0.15 6.59
N LEU A 188 10.67 0.42 5.39
CA LEU A 188 10.86 1.85 5.14
C LEU A 188 9.99 2.69 6.07
N THR A 189 10.60 3.63 6.81
CA THR A 189 10.06 4.46 7.88
C THR A 189 9.76 3.77 9.22
N TRP A 190 9.97 2.47 9.33
CA TRP A 190 9.87 1.75 10.59
C TRP A 190 11.18 1.84 11.40
N PRO A 191 11.16 1.58 12.72
CA PRO A 191 12.38 1.55 13.53
C PRO A 191 13.44 0.56 13.02
N GLU A 192 13.02 -0.52 12.37
CA GLU A 192 13.87 -1.57 11.79
C GLU A 192 14.25 -1.31 10.34
N GLU A 193 14.08 -0.09 9.85
CA GLU A 193 14.41 0.28 8.48
C GLU A 193 15.83 -0.13 8.09
N LYS A 194 15.95 -0.76 6.91
CA LYS A 194 17.24 -1.07 6.28
C LYS A 194 17.25 -0.55 4.86
N SER A 195 18.40 -0.06 4.42
CA SER A 195 18.63 0.37 3.06
C SER A 195 19.90 -0.24 2.50
N TYR A 196 19.83 -0.66 1.25
CA TYR A 196 20.94 -1.23 0.50
C TYR A 196 21.03 -0.50 -0.82
N SER A 197 22.23 0.02 -1.13
CA SER A 197 22.54 0.64 -2.42
C SER A 197 23.65 -0.15 -3.08
N ARG A 198 23.46 -0.51 -4.34
CA ARG A 198 24.46 -1.21 -5.15
C ARG A 198 24.42 -0.72 -6.59
N THR A 199 25.60 -0.71 -7.21
CA THR A 199 25.82 -0.57 -8.65
C THR A 199 26.38 -1.86 -9.19
#